data_1111d4ab8305bb198aa58a875d99c3db
#
_entry.id   1111d4ab8305bb198aa58a875d99c3db
#
_cell.length_a   1.000
_cell.length_b   1.000
_cell.length_c   1.000
_cell.angle_alpha   90.00
_cell.angle_beta   90.00
_cell.angle_gamma   90.00
#
_symmetry.space_group_name_H-M   'P 1'
#
loop_
_entity.id
_entity.type
_entity.pdbx_description
1 polymer ?
#
loop_
_entity_poly.entity_id
_entity_poly.type
_entity_poly.pdbx_seq_one_letter_code
_entity_poly.pdbx_strand_id
1 'polypeptide(L)'
;MPRIWIIACIFLITGCAARSGPGVLTTMGSKIKGEYYLQGEKYDQGVAEFRERVAQTPSDAAAHYYLGRFYLIQKKPAPAVEHLSRAVSLAPDQADYHFWQGTAYAEAKRPALERDCYIRALSVDKHHWQALLFLSHNRMKAREYEPALDGYTRLLEKVPDNPQALYNRALILRTLGRTAEANEAWRGYLDHYPSGAFARQAAGFLNEGRDFTYQNYRIGKRILTLKQIFFDPETLAVQKDSLPALTLLGRFLTDNPKTVLHVVVYEKNEPDLSEKKAKAVKKALLSTHPRLPSGQIRVSWFGAPGRVKVNDRIIPADHLVHFFTLDTP
;
A
#
# COMPACT_ATOMS: atom_id res chain seq x y z
N MET A 1 -6.46 76.70 -32.90
CA MET A 1 -7.33 75.51 -32.90
C MET A 1 -6.63 74.43 -33.69
N PRO A 2 -6.00 73.40 -33.02
CA PRO A 2 -5.44 72.29 -33.76
C PRO A 2 -6.43 71.11 -33.76
N ARG A 3 -6.65 70.57 -34.94
CA ARG A 3 -7.45 69.36 -35.18
C ARG A 3 -6.74 68.12 -34.69
N ILE A 4 -7.38 67.40 -33.73
CA ILE A 4 -6.94 66.09 -33.24
C ILE A 4 -7.42 65.04 -34.23
N TRP A 5 -6.46 64.36 -34.88
CA TRP A 5 -6.72 63.15 -35.67
C TRP A 5 -6.75 61.95 -34.72
N ILE A 6 -7.92 61.27 -34.54
CA ILE A 6 -8.06 60.04 -33.89
C ILE A 6 -7.72 58.91 -34.85
N ILE A 7 -6.54 58.33 -34.72
CA ILE A 7 -6.16 57.13 -35.48
C ILE A 7 -6.79 55.92 -34.71
N ALA A 8 -7.84 55.36 -35.28
CA ALA A 8 -8.43 54.11 -34.82
C ALA A 8 -7.50 52.96 -35.24
N CYS A 9 -6.71 52.46 -34.29
CA CYS A 9 -6.00 51.18 -34.45
C CYS A 9 -7.00 50.03 -34.35
N ILE A 10 -7.40 49.52 -35.51
CA ILE A 10 -8.12 48.24 -35.60
C ILE A 10 -7.10 47.14 -35.33
N PHE A 11 -7.07 46.64 -34.09
CA PHE A 11 -6.38 45.39 -33.77
C PHE A 11 -7.14 44.23 -34.44
N LEU A 12 -6.65 43.75 -35.56
CA LEU A 12 -7.00 42.44 -36.09
C LEU A 12 -6.47 41.38 -35.12
N ILE A 13 -7.29 40.97 -34.15
CA ILE A 13 -7.07 39.76 -33.41
C ILE A 13 -7.33 38.58 -34.35
N THR A 14 -6.30 38.16 -35.08
CA THR A 14 -6.28 36.85 -35.73
C THR A 14 -6.22 35.80 -34.60
N GLY A 15 -7.40 35.48 -34.05
CA GLY A 15 -7.56 34.35 -33.20
C GLY A 15 -7.15 33.09 -33.97
N CYS A 16 -6.07 32.47 -33.59
CA CYS A 16 -5.85 31.06 -33.90
C CYS A 16 -6.97 30.26 -33.23
N ALA A 17 -8.12 30.21 -33.92
CA ALA A 17 -9.12 29.18 -33.64
C ALA A 17 -8.44 27.86 -34.03
N ALA A 18 -7.83 27.21 -33.06
CA ALA A 18 -7.50 25.80 -33.18
C ALA A 18 -8.78 25.11 -33.65
N ARG A 19 -8.80 24.69 -34.92
CA ARG A 19 -9.87 23.87 -35.47
C ARG A 19 -9.90 22.57 -34.66
N SER A 20 -10.67 22.56 -33.57
CA SER A 20 -11.10 21.34 -32.95
C SER A 20 -11.98 20.63 -33.98
N GLY A 21 -11.37 19.71 -34.72
CA GLY A 21 -12.10 18.92 -35.72
C GLY A 21 -13.21 18.11 -35.02
N PRO A 22 -14.25 17.68 -35.73
CA PRO A 22 -15.37 16.93 -35.18
C PRO A 22 -14.93 15.72 -34.31
N GLY A 23 -13.78 15.14 -34.58
CA GLY A 23 -13.20 14.05 -33.79
C GLY A 23 -12.81 14.41 -32.34
N VAL A 24 -12.40 15.67 -32.09
CA VAL A 24 -12.00 16.11 -30.73
C VAL A 24 -13.21 16.22 -29.82
N LEU A 25 -14.33 16.75 -30.31
CA LEU A 25 -15.58 16.84 -29.54
C LEU A 25 -16.18 15.46 -29.26
N THR A 26 -16.11 14.55 -30.23
CA THR A 26 -16.58 13.15 -30.06
C THR A 26 -15.77 12.43 -28.98
N THR A 27 -14.45 12.51 -29.06
CA THR A 27 -13.54 11.90 -28.07
C THR A 27 -13.74 12.49 -26.67
N MET A 28 -13.95 13.80 -26.55
CA MET A 28 -14.24 14.45 -25.26
C MET A 28 -15.59 13.96 -24.69
N GLY A 29 -16.61 13.86 -25.53
CA GLY A 29 -17.91 13.29 -25.15
C GLY A 29 -17.82 11.86 -24.65
N SER A 30 -16.99 11.04 -25.31
CA SER A 30 -16.72 9.66 -24.87
C SER A 30 -15.99 9.59 -23.54
N LYS A 31 -15.02 10.48 -23.28
CA LYS A 31 -14.33 10.57 -22.00
C LYS A 31 -15.32 10.90 -20.85
N ILE A 32 -16.12 11.94 -21.01
CA ILE A 32 -17.10 12.36 -19.99
C ILE A 32 -18.10 11.24 -19.68
N LYS A 33 -18.69 10.63 -20.71
CA LYS A 33 -19.65 9.53 -20.52
C LYS A 33 -18.99 8.28 -19.94
N GLY A 34 -17.78 7.94 -20.37
CA GLY A 34 -17.03 6.81 -19.84
C GLY A 34 -16.79 6.92 -18.35
N GLU A 35 -16.30 8.07 -17.88
CA GLU A 35 -16.12 8.35 -16.46
C GLU A 35 -17.46 8.31 -15.68
N TYR A 36 -18.54 8.88 -16.24
CA TYR A 36 -19.85 8.82 -15.64
C TYR A 36 -20.32 7.38 -15.35
N TYR A 37 -20.15 6.47 -16.33
CA TYR A 37 -20.54 5.07 -16.15
C TYR A 37 -19.61 4.31 -15.20
N LEU A 38 -18.31 4.63 -15.18
CA LEU A 38 -17.35 4.03 -14.26
C LEU A 38 -17.60 4.45 -12.81
N GLN A 39 -17.73 5.76 -12.56
CA GLN A 39 -17.96 6.31 -11.22
C GLN A 39 -19.34 5.91 -10.67
N GLY A 40 -20.33 5.80 -11.55
CA GLY A 40 -21.69 5.36 -11.18
C GLY A 40 -21.86 3.84 -11.09
N GLU A 41 -20.80 3.06 -11.31
CA GLU A 41 -20.81 1.58 -11.34
C GLU A 41 -21.87 1.00 -12.32
N LYS A 42 -22.21 1.77 -13.37
CA LYS A 42 -23.24 1.43 -14.37
C LYS A 42 -22.62 0.67 -15.56
N TYR A 43 -21.89 -0.40 -15.29
CA TYR A 43 -21.03 -1.07 -16.26
C TYR A 43 -21.76 -1.67 -17.44
N ASP A 44 -22.93 -2.29 -17.24
CA ASP A 44 -23.72 -2.88 -18.32
C ASP A 44 -24.31 -1.80 -19.25
N GLN A 45 -24.75 -0.67 -18.69
CA GLN A 45 -25.19 0.48 -19.47
C GLN A 45 -24.01 1.10 -20.25
N GLY A 46 -22.83 1.17 -19.62
CA GLY A 46 -21.60 1.57 -20.27
C GLY A 46 -21.27 0.68 -21.47
N VAL A 47 -21.35 -0.63 -21.32
CA VAL A 47 -21.12 -1.56 -22.46
C VAL A 47 -22.12 -1.29 -23.59
N ALA A 48 -23.43 -1.15 -23.30
CA ALA A 48 -24.43 -0.89 -24.32
C ALA A 48 -24.17 0.41 -25.09
N GLU A 49 -23.99 1.51 -24.35
CA GLU A 49 -23.71 2.84 -24.92
C GLU A 49 -22.43 2.83 -25.76
N PHE A 50 -21.34 2.24 -25.25
CA PHE A 50 -20.05 2.30 -25.94
C PHE A 50 -19.95 1.31 -27.11
N ARG A 51 -20.72 0.22 -27.13
CA ARG A 51 -20.88 -0.60 -28.32
C ARG A 51 -21.51 0.18 -29.49
N GLU A 52 -22.57 0.94 -29.20
CA GLU A 52 -23.20 1.80 -30.19
C GLU A 52 -22.24 2.88 -30.68
N ARG A 53 -21.51 3.54 -29.77
CA ARG A 53 -20.52 4.56 -30.13
C ARG A 53 -19.43 4.06 -31.06
N VAL A 54 -18.83 2.90 -30.76
CA VAL A 54 -17.77 2.34 -31.62
C VAL A 54 -18.33 1.89 -32.98
N ALA A 55 -19.62 1.50 -33.06
CA ALA A 55 -20.27 1.19 -34.31
C ALA A 55 -20.51 2.46 -35.17
N GLN A 56 -20.94 3.56 -34.54
CA GLN A 56 -21.16 4.85 -35.19
C GLN A 56 -19.85 5.57 -35.55
N THR A 57 -18.83 5.48 -34.70
CA THR A 57 -17.54 6.15 -34.87
C THR A 57 -16.36 5.20 -34.56
N PRO A 58 -16.01 4.32 -35.49
CA PRO A 58 -14.94 3.33 -35.30
C PRO A 58 -13.53 3.93 -35.11
N SER A 59 -13.37 5.23 -35.32
CA SER A 59 -12.14 5.96 -35.09
C SER A 59 -12.08 6.68 -33.73
N ASP A 60 -13.09 6.56 -32.88
CA ASP A 60 -13.07 7.14 -31.53
C ASP A 60 -12.25 6.27 -30.57
N ALA A 61 -10.99 6.65 -30.38
CA ALA A 61 -10.06 5.95 -29.49
C ALA A 61 -10.58 5.87 -28.05
N ALA A 62 -11.22 6.92 -27.53
CA ALA A 62 -11.75 6.95 -26.19
C ALA A 62 -12.95 5.98 -26.03
N ALA A 63 -13.79 5.88 -27.07
CA ALA A 63 -14.90 4.93 -27.03
C ALA A 63 -14.40 3.48 -26.96
N HIS A 64 -13.39 3.12 -27.75
CA HIS A 64 -12.75 1.81 -27.65
C HIS A 64 -12.09 1.58 -26.28
N TYR A 65 -11.41 2.57 -25.74
CA TYR A 65 -10.76 2.52 -24.44
C TYR A 65 -11.77 2.22 -23.31
N TYR A 66 -12.86 2.95 -23.22
CA TYR A 66 -13.88 2.72 -22.18
C TYR A 66 -14.60 1.39 -22.38
N LEU A 67 -14.95 1.01 -23.58
CA LEU A 67 -15.56 -0.29 -23.85
C LEU A 67 -14.65 -1.44 -23.41
N GLY A 68 -13.37 -1.35 -23.68
CA GLY A 68 -12.38 -2.33 -23.23
C GLY A 68 -12.29 -2.40 -21.70
N ARG A 69 -12.31 -1.26 -21.00
CA ARG A 69 -12.33 -1.20 -19.52
C ARG A 69 -13.60 -1.84 -18.95
N PHE A 70 -14.78 -1.58 -19.52
CA PHE A 70 -16.02 -2.22 -19.09
C PHE A 70 -15.98 -3.74 -19.29
N TYR A 71 -15.40 -4.23 -20.38
CA TYR A 71 -15.22 -5.68 -20.58
C TYR A 71 -14.27 -6.30 -19.54
N LEU A 72 -13.23 -5.59 -19.13
CA LEU A 72 -12.37 -6.04 -18.01
C LEU A 72 -13.14 -6.19 -16.71
N ILE A 73 -13.98 -5.22 -16.37
CA ILE A 73 -14.83 -5.28 -15.17
C ILE A 73 -15.80 -6.49 -15.26
N GLN A 74 -16.35 -6.78 -16.45
CA GLN A 74 -17.19 -7.94 -16.70
C GLN A 74 -16.39 -9.27 -16.80
N LYS A 75 -15.08 -9.26 -16.55
CA LYS A 75 -14.21 -10.45 -16.69
C LYS A 75 -14.23 -11.08 -18.09
N LYS A 76 -14.31 -10.26 -19.11
CA LYS A 76 -14.28 -10.65 -20.53
C LYS A 76 -12.97 -10.19 -21.19
N PRO A 77 -11.84 -10.90 -20.97
CA PRO A 77 -10.54 -10.42 -21.40
C PRO A 77 -10.35 -10.39 -22.93
N ALA A 78 -10.96 -11.30 -23.70
CA ALA A 78 -10.80 -11.33 -25.15
C ALA A 78 -11.34 -10.05 -25.85
N PRO A 79 -12.61 -9.65 -25.67
CA PRO A 79 -13.10 -8.39 -26.24
C PRO A 79 -12.40 -7.16 -25.60
N ALA A 80 -11.94 -7.24 -24.34
CA ALA A 80 -11.18 -6.16 -23.73
C ALA A 80 -9.85 -5.93 -24.48
N VAL A 81 -9.09 -6.99 -24.78
CA VAL A 81 -7.86 -6.92 -25.57
C VAL A 81 -8.12 -6.30 -26.94
N GLU A 82 -9.17 -6.75 -27.64
CA GLU A 82 -9.53 -6.24 -28.96
C GLU A 82 -9.72 -4.70 -28.94
N HIS A 83 -10.62 -4.24 -28.09
CA HIS A 83 -10.96 -2.82 -28.02
C HIS A 83 -9.82 -1.95 -27.48
N LEU A 84 -9.07 -2.40 -26.46
CA LEU A 84 -7.92 -1.65 -25.95
C LEU A 84 -6.77 -1.61 -26.97
N SER A 85 -6.56 -2.67 -27.75
CA SER A 85 -5.61 -2.64 -28.87
C SER A 85 -6.02 -1.66 -29.96
N ARG A 86 -7.31 -1.55 -30.23
CA ARG A 86 -7.83 -0.55 -31.16
C ARG A 86 -7.64 0.87 -30.63
N ALA A 87 -7.90 1.12 -29.34
CA ALA A 87 -7.66 2.40 -28.71
C ALA A 87 -6.19 2.83 -28.83
N VAL A 88 -5.25 1.92 -28.52
CA VAL A 88 -3.80 2.17 -28.68
C VAL A 88 -3.43 2.46 -30.12
N SER A 89 -3.99 1.71 -31.10
CA SER A 89 -3.69 1.95 -32.52
C SER A 89 -4.17 3.30 -33.02
N LEU A 90 -5.25 3.85 -32.46
CA LEU A 90 -5.84 5.14 -32.80
C LEU A 90 -5.16 6.32 -32.09
N ALA A 91 -4.65 6.11 -30.88
CA ALA A 91 -3.98 7.14 -30.10
C ALA A 91 -2.80 6.53 -29.28
N PRO A 92 -1.65 6.29 -29.95
CA PRO A 92 -0.50 5.61 -29.35
C PRO A 92 0.27 6.46 -28.34
N ASP A 93 -0.04 7.74 -28.24
CA ASP A 93 0.53 8.72 -27.31
C ASP A 93 -0.18 8.78 -25.94
N GLN A 94 -1.17 7.91 -25.73
CA GLN A 94 -1.92 7.86 -24.48
C GLN A 94 -1.40 6.73 -23.57
N ALA A 95 -0.66 7.10 -22.51
CA ALA A 95 -0.06 6.12 -21.57
C ALA A 95 -1.11 5.22 -20.92
N ASP A 96 -2.27 5.78 -20.56
CA ASP A 96 -3.39 5.03 -19.98
C ASP A 96 -3.90 3.92 -20.90
N TYR A 97 -3.89 4.13 -22.22
CA TYR A 97 -4.37 3.13 -23.17
C TYR A 97 -3.44 1.92 -23.19
N HIS A 98 -2.14 2.15 -23.19
CA HIS A 98 -1.14 1.09 -23.08
C HIS A 98 -1.24 0.38 -21.73
N PHE A 99 -1.42 1.11 -20.62
CA PHE A 99 -1.57 0.52 -19.30
C PHE A 99 -2.79 -0.43 -19.24
N TRP A 100 -3.95 0.01 -19.70
CA TRP A 100 -5.15 -0.83 -19.67
C TRP A 100 -5.10 -1.97 -20.68
N GLN A 101 -4.42 -1.80 -21.80
CA GLN A 101 -4.12 -2.90 -22.72
C GLN A 101 -3.26 -3.97 -22.02
N GLY A 102 -2.23 -3.55 -21.27
CA GLY A 102 -1.43 -4.46 -20.44
C GLY A 102 -2.27 -5.19 -19.41
N THR A 103 -3.18 -4.48 -18.74
CA THR A 103 -4.13 -5.09 -17.79
C THR A 103 -5.02 -6.13 -18.47
N ALA A 104 -5.46 -5.89 -19.69
CA ALA A 104 -6.25 -6.86 -20.46
C ALA A 104 -5.42 -8.11 -20.84
N TYR A 105 -4.15 -7.93 -21.19
CA TYR A 105 -3.26 -9.08 -21.43
C TYR A 105 -2.94 -9.85 -20.15
N ALA A 106 -2.86 -9.18 -18.99
CA ALA A 106 -2.72 -9.85 -17.69
C ALA A 106 -3.90 -10.78 -17.41
N GLU A 107 -5.13 -10.28 -17.56
CA GLU A 107 -6.37 -11.08 -17.41
C GLU A 107 -6.46 -12.21 -18.46
N ALA A 108 -5.92 -11.98 -19.66
CA ALA A 108 -5.82 -12.99 -20.71
C ALA A 108 -4.65 -13.99 -20.50
N LYS A 109 -3.90 -13.86 -19.38
CA LYS A 109 -2.74 -14.71 -19.03
C LYS A 109 -1.62 -14.68 -20.07
N ARG A 110 -1.33 -13.52 -20.64
CA ARG A 110 -0.28 -13.27 -21.63
C ARG A 110 0.82 -12.36 -21.07
N PRO A 111 1.68 -12.85 -20.16
CA PRO A 111 2.59 -12.02 -19.37
C PRO A 111 3.65 -11.27 -20.18
N ALA A 112 4.06 -11.77 -21.34
CA ALA A 112 5.01 -11.06 -22.21
C ALA A 112 4.37 -9.82 -22.83
N LEU A 113 3.15 -9.95 -23.39
CA LEU A 113 2.42 -8.82 -23.98
C LEU A 113 1.99 -7.79 -22.91
N GLU A 114 1.61 -8.28 -21.72
CA GLU A 114 1.36 -7.45 -20.54
C GLU A 114 2.56 -6.54 -20.25
N ARG A 115 3.75 -7.13 -20.16
CA ARG A 115 5.02 -6.42 -19.90
C ARG A 115 5.30 -5.35 -20.93
N ASP A 116 5.23 -5.70 -22.21
CA ASP A 116 5.50 -4.78 -23.32
C ASP A 116 4.57 -3.56 -23.26
N CYS A 117 3.31 -3.78 -22.93
CA CYS A 117 2.34 -2.67 -22.79
C CYS A 117 2.71 -1.74 -21.64
N TYR A 118 3.10 -2.26 -20.45
CA TYR A 118 3.52 -1.40 -19.35
C TYR A 118 4.81 -0.64 -19.65
N ILE A 119 5.77 -1.26 -20.37
CA ILE A 119 6.98 -0.57 -20.83
C ILE A 119 6.61 0.58 -21.79
N ARG A 120 5.66 0.37 -22.72
CA ARG A 120 5.17 1.40 -23.61
C ARG A 120 4.45 2.52 -22.85
N ALA A 121 3.60 2.19 -21.88
CA ALA A 121 2.98 3.20 -21.02
C ALA A 121 4.02 4.11 -20.35
N LEU A 122 5.09 3.51 -19.80
CA LEU A 122 6.19 4.24 -19.16
C LEU A 122 7.08 5.00 -20.16
N SER A 123 7.14 4.59 -21.41
CA SER A 123 7.86 5.34 -22.45
C SER A 123 7.11 6.60 -22.88
N VAL A 124 5.76 6.59 -22.82
CA VAL A 124 4.89 7.73 -23.08
C VAL A 124 4.85 8.67 -21.86
N ASP A 125 4.62 8.10 -20.67
CA ASP A 125 4.62 8.83 -19.41
C ASP A 125 5.48 8.09 -18.37
N LYS A 126 6.70 8.58 -18.14
CA LYS A 126 7.64 8.04 -17.14
C LYS A 126 7.11 8.09 -15.69
N HIS A 127 6.07 8.88 -15.45
CA HIS A 127 5.42 9.06 -14.14
C HIS A 127 4.11 8.27 -14.01
N HIS A 128 3.84 7.36 -14.90
CA HIS A 128 2.66 6.49 -14.81
C HIS A 128 2.85 5.41 -13.74
N TRP A 129 2.59 5.77 -12.47
CA TRP A 129 2.92 4.93 -11.30
C TRP A 129 2.22 3.58 -11.27
N GLN A 130 1.00 3.50 -11.79
CA GLN A 130 0.28 2.24 -11.94
C GLN A 130 1.02 1.30 -12.89
N ALA A 131 1.48 1.79 -14.06
CA ALA A 131 2.25 0.98 -14.99
C ALA A 131 3.57 0.50 -14.36
N LEU A 132 4.25 1.36 -13.59
CA LEU A 132 5.47 0.98 -12.88
C LEU A 132 5.21 -0.11 -11.82
N LEU A 133 4.14 0.01 -11.05
CA LEU A 133 3.73 -0.99 -10.07
C LEU A 133 3.45 -2.34 -10.73
N PHE A 134 2.64 -2.34 -11.78
CA PHE A 134 2.22 -3.57 -12.47
C PHE A 134 3.38 -4.21 -13.25
N LEU A 135 4.27 -3.42 -13.84
CA LEU A 135 5.51 -3.92 -14.44
C LEU A 135 6.39 -4.61 -13.40
N SER A 136 6.52 -4.02 -12.22
CA SER A 136 7.30 -4.60 -11.12
C SER A 136 6.69 -5.92 -10.63
N HIS A 137 5.36 -6.00 -10.54
CA HIS A 137 4.65 -7.24 -10.25
C HIS A 137 4.87 -8.31 -11.32
N ASN A 138 4.82 -7.94 -12.61
CA ASN A 138 5.07 -8.87 -13.73
C ASN A 138 6.49 -9.42 -13.65
N ARG A 139 7.49 -8.56 -13.44
CA ARG A 139 8.91 -8.97 -13.28
C ARG A 139 9.12 -9.87 -12.07
N MET A 140 8.51 -9.53 -10.92
CA MET A 140 8.58 -10.36 -9.72
C MET A 140 8.01 -11.77 -9.94
N LYS A 141 6.86 -11.88 -10.62
CA LYS A 141 6.28 -13.18 -11.03
C LYS A 141 7.20 -13.97 -11.97
N ALA A 142 7.91 -13.27 -12.84
CA ALA A 142 8.92 -13.87 -13.73
C ALA A 142 10.25 -14.21 -13.02
N ARG A 143 10.36 -13.95 -11.69
CA ARG A 143 11.57 -14.09 -10.88
C ARG A 143 12.73 -13.17 -11.30
N GLU A 144 12.44 -12.10 -12.00
CA GLU A 144 13.38 -11.04 -12.34
C GLU A 144 13.48 -10.07 -11.17
N TYR A 145 14.10 -10.52 -10.07
CA TYR A 145 14.02 -9.86 -8.78
C TYR A 145 14.71 -8.49 -8.74
N GLU A 146 15.88 -8.33 -9.34
CA GLU A 146 16.58 -7.04 -9.33
C GLU A 146 15.83 -5.96 -10.13
N PRO A 147 15.36 -6.21 -11.38
CA PRO A 147 14.51 -5.25 -12.08
C PRO A 147 13.17 -4.94 -11.39
N ALA A 148 12.59 -5.92 -10.66
CA ALA A 148 11.38 -5.69 -9.89
C ALA A 148 11.66 -4.81 -8.66
N LEU A 149 12.79 -5.05 -7.96
CA LEU A 149 13.26 -4.28 -6.82
C LEU A 149 13.48 -2.81 -7.18
N ASP A 150 14.16 -2.55 -8.30
CA ASP A 150 14.34 -1.20 -8.85
C ASP A 150 12.99 -0.51 -9.06
N GLY A 151 12.05 -1.19 -9.72
CA GLY A 151 10.74 -0.62 -9.99
C GLY A 151 9.94 -0.28 -8.72
N TYR A 152 9.94 -1.14 -7.70
CA TYR A 152 9.30 -0.84 -6.41
C TYR A 152 10.01 0.29 -5.67
N THR A 153 11.33 0.35 -5.72
CA THR A 153 12.10 1.42 -5.07
C THR A 153 11.77 2.77 -5.68
N ARG A 154 11.77 2.89 -7.00
CA ARG A 154 11.39 4.11 -7.73
C ARG A 154 9.92 4.50 -7.46
N LEU A 155 9.02 3.53 -7.35
CA LEU A 155 7.63 3.80 -6.97
C LEU A 155 7.55 4.42 -5.57
N LEU A 156 8.28 3.87 -4.60
CA LEU A 156 8.28 4.34 -3.21
C LEU A 156 8.90 5.73 -3.03
N GLU A 157 9.77 6.18 -3.94
CA GLU A 157 10.24 7.56 -3.95
C GLU A 157 9.10 8.58 -4.16
N LYS A 158 8.02 8.17 -4.81
CA LYS A 158 6.88 9.03 -5.18
C LYS A 158 5.61 8.71 -4.37
N VAL A 159 5.43 7.47 -4.01
CA VAL A 159 4.31 6.96 -3.21
C VAL A 159 4.89 6.15 -2.03
N PRO A 160 5.47 6.83 -1.01
CA PRO A 160 6.24 6.18 0.06
C PRO A 160 5.45 5.18 0.89
N ASP A 161 4.14 5.32 0.92
CA ASP A 161 3.20 4.51 1.69
C ASP A 161 2.46 3.45 0.85
N ASN A 162 2.90 3.17 -0.40
CA ASN A 162 2.24 2.14 -1.20
C ASN A 162 2.41 0.75 -0.55
N PRO A 163 1.32 0.10 -0.06
CA PRO A 163 1.43 -1.12 0.72
C PRO A 163 2.00 -2.31 -0.06
N GLN A 164 1.66 -2.41 -1.35
CA GLN A 164 2.12 -3.50 -2.21
C GLN A 164 3.61 -3.36 -2.53
N ALA A 165 4.07 -2.13 -2.81
CA ALA A 165 5.46 -1.86 -3.10
C ALA A 165 6.34 -2.08 -1.86
N LEU A 166 5.93 -1.58 -0.68
CA LEU A 166 6.63 -1.80 0.58
C LEU A 166 6.79 -3.30 0.89
N TYR A 167 5.68 -4.04 0.82
CA TYR A 167 5.69 -5.47 1.11
C TYR A 167 6.52 -6.27 0.11
N ASN A 168 6.31 -6.04 -1.19
CA ASN A 168 7.00 -6.82 -2.24
C ASN A 168 8.49 -6.49 -2.31
N ARG A 169 8.89 -5.23 -2.06
CA ARG A 169 10.30 -4.85 -1.94
C ARG A 169 10.99 -5.65 -0.83
N ALA A 170 10.38 -5.70 0.35
CA ALA A 170 10.91 -6.46 1.47
C ALA A 170 11.00 -7.97 1.17
N LEU A 171 9.97 -8.52 0.53
CA LEU A 171 9.93 -9.92 0.13
C LEU A 171 11.01 -10.29 -0.90
N ILE A 172 11.26 -9.41 -1.88
CA ILE A 172 12.35 -9.58 -2.85
C ILE A 172 13.71 -9.54 -2.16
N LEU A 173 13.96 -8.56 -1.30
CA LEU A 173 15.23 -8.45 -0.56
C LEU A 173 15.49 -9.71 0.29
N ARG A 174 14.46 -10.24 0.94
CA ARG A 174 14.55 -11.52 1.66
C ARG A 174 14.87 -12.68 0.71
N THR A 175 14.24 -12.74 -0.46
CA THR A 175 14.46 -13.79 -1.46
C THR A 175 15.90 -13.76 -2.01
N LEU A 176 16.47 -12.56 -2.16
CA LEU A 176 17.85 -12.33 -2.58
C LEU A 176 18.89 -12.58 -1.47
N GLY A 177 18.45 -12.92 -0.25
CA GLY A 177 19.34 -13.11 0.89
C GLY A 177 19.94 -11.82 1.48
N ARG A 178 19.45 -10.64 1.07
CA ARG A 178 19.88 -9.32 1.55
C ARG A 178 19.22 -9.01 2.90
N THR A 179 19.59 -9.80 3.93
CA THR A 179 18.86 -9.85 5.23
C THR A 179 18.78 -8.50 5.93
N ALA A 180 19.86 -7.72 5.99
CA ALA A 180 19.85 -6.42 6.67
C ALA A 180 18.85 -5.44 6.02
N GLU A 181 18.87 -5.36 4.71
CA GLU A 181 17.98 -4.51 3.93
C GLU A 181 16.53 -5.01 3.99
N ALA A 182 16.34 -6.34 3.98
CA ALA A 182 15.02 -6.94 4.15
C ALA A 182 14.43 -6.59 5.52
N ASN A 183 15.21 -6.65 6.59
CA ASN A 183 14.75 -6.28 7.94
C ASN A 183 14.36 -4.80 8.02
N GLU A 184 15.15 -3.91 7.43
CA GLU A 184 14.80 -2.49 7.33
C GLU A 184 13.49 -2.28 6.55
N ALA A 185 13.36 -2.93 5.40
CA ALA A 185 12.16 -2.84 4.58
C ALA A 185 10.91 -3.40 5.29
N TRP A 186 11.04 -4.49 6.05
CA TRP A 186 9.95 -5.04 6.86
C TRP A 186 9.53 -4.11 7.99
N ARG A 187 10.49 -3.47 8.70
CA ARG A 187 10.17 -2.44 9.69
C ARG A 187 9.41 -1.28 9.05
N GLY A 188 9.90 -0.77 7.91
CA GLY A 188 9.21 0.30 7.17
C GLY A 188 7.79 -0.09 6.76
N TYR A 189 7.55 -1.33 6.29
CA TYR A 189 6.21 -1.83 6.02
C TYR A 189 5.34 -1.84 7.29
N LEU A 190 5.83 -2.36 8.40
CA LEU A 190 5.09 -2.51 9.66
C LEU A 190 4.84 -1.18 10.37
N ASP A 191 5.70 -0.18 10.19
CA ASP A 191 5.47 1.18 10.70
C ASP A 191 4.22 1.83 10.05
N HIS A 192 3.92 1.49 8.78
CA HIS A 192 2.74 1.98 8.07
C HIS A 192 1.53 1.03 8.22
N TYR A 193 1.77 -0.28 8.21
CA TYR A 193 0.72 -1.31 8.14
C TYR A 193 0.89 -2.38 9.22
N PRO A 194 0.72 -2.05 10.52
CA PRO A 194 0.95 -2.98 11.62
C PRO A 194 -0.18 -3.99 11.84
N SER A 195 -1.18 -4.05 10.96
CA SER A 195 -2.39 -4.86 11.18
C SER A 195 -2.67 -5.81 10.01
N GLY A 196 -3.38 -6.90 10.32
CA GLY A 196 -3.83 -7.85 9.30
C GLY A 196 -2.89 -9.03 9.05
N ALA A 197 -3.23 -9.85 8.05
CA ALA A 197 -2.49 -11.08 7.76
C ALA A 197 -1.06 -10.80 7.26
N PHE A 198 -0.90 -9.80 6.41
CA PHE A 198 0.41 -9.41 5.87
C PHE A 198 1.33 -8.82 6.96
N ALA A 199 0.79 -8.07 7.92
CA ALA A 199 1.58 -7.59 9.06
C ALA A 199 2.11 -8.76 9.91
N ARG A 200 1.26 -9.75 10.20
CA ARG A 200 1.68 -10.94 10.93
C ARG A 200 2.77 -11.72 10.22
N GLN A 201 2.66 -11.83 8.90
CA GLN A 201 3.67 -12.50 8.07
C GLN A 201 4.97 -11.70 8.02
N ALA A 202 4.89 -10.39 7.85
CA ALA A 202 6.04 -9.48 7.85
C ALA A 202 6.81 -9.54 9.18
N ALA A 203 6.10 -9.52 10.33
CA ALA A 203 6.73 -9.70 11.64
C ALA A 203 7.38 -11.09 11.80
N GLY A 204 6.76 -12.14 11.23
CA GLY A 204 7.38 -13.47 11.18
C GLY A 204 8.71 -13.47 10.43
N PHE A 205 8.75 -12.89 9.24
CA PHE A 205 9.97 -12.78 8.45
C PHE A 205 11.05 -11.93 9.13
N LEU A 206 10.65 -10.84 9.78
CA LEU A 206 11.54 -9.99 10.56
C LEU A 206 12.18 -10.77 11.71
N ASN A 207 11.38 -11.57 12.44
CA ASN A 207 11.88 -12.38 13.55
C ASN A 207 12.78 -13.55 13.06
N GLU A 208 12.55 -14.11 11.88
CA GLU A 208 13.47 -15.07 11.24
C GLU A 208 14.85 -14.43 11.00
N GLY A 209 14.89 -13.14 10.65
CA GLY A 209 16.09 -12.32 10.52
C GLY A 209 16.70 -11.89 11.86
N ARG A 210 16.20 -12.42 13.00
CA ARG A 210 16.61 -12.08 14.37
C ARG A 210 16.37 -10.61 14.75
N ASP A 211 15.42 -9.97 14.11
CA ASP A 211 14.96 -8.65 14.48
C ASP A 211 13.60 -8.78 15.19
N PHE A 212 13.56 -8.41 16.45
CA PHE A 212 12.37 -8.53 17.30
C PHE A 212 11.68 -7.18 17.53
N THR A 213 11.94 -6.20 16.69
CA THR A 213 11.30 -4.87 16.73
C THR A 213 9.78 -4.98 16.65
N TYR A 214 9.28 -5.96 15.88
CA TYR A 214 7.86 -6.29 15.82
C TYR A 214 7.64 -7.76 16.14
N GLN A 215 6.62 -8.05 16.93
CA GLN A 215 6.25 -9.41 17.30
C GLN A 215 4.75 -9.61 17.23
N ASN A 216 4.35 -10.87 17.04
CA ASN A 216 2.96 -11.28 17.04
C ASN A 216 2.57 -11.79 18.43
N TYR A 217 1.62 -11.15 19.08
CA TYR A 217 1.13 -11.49 20.41
C TYR A 217 -0.30 -12.01 20.33
N ARG A 218 -0.57 -13.11 21.03
CA ARG A 218 -1.95 -13.58 21.22
C ARG A 218 -2.58 -12.80 22.38
N ILE A 219 -3.55 -11.96 22.05
CA ILE A 219 -4.29 -11.13 23.00
C ILE A 219 -5.77 -11.51 22.89
N GLY A 220 -6.29 -12.25 23.87
CA GLY A 220 -7.58 -12.93 23.77
C GLY A 220 -7.60 -13.88 22.56
N LYS A 221 -8.65 -13.79 21.76
CA LYS A 221 -8.80 -14.59 20.53
C LYS A 221 -8.10 -14.01 19.30
N ARG A 222 -7.44 -12.85 19.43
CA ARG A 222 -6.81 -12.14 18.31
C ARG A 222 -5.29 -12.27 18.36
N ILE A 223 -4.65 -12.18 17.21
CA ILE A 223 -3.20 -11.99 17.10
C ILE A 223 -2.97 -10.56 16.68
N LEU A 224 -2.26 -9.80 17.53
CA LEU A 224 -1.86 -8.43 17.29
C LEU A 224 -0.37 -8.39 16.97
N THR A 225 0.00 -7.69 15.90
CA THR A 225 1.39 -7.37 15.61
C THR A 225 1.71 -6.06 16.31
N LEU A 226 2.65 -6.09 17.23
CA LEU A 226 3.00 -4.93 18.06
C LEU A 226 4.49 -4.63 17.92
N LYS A 227 4.80 -3.34 17.86
CA LYS A 227 6.16 -2.83 17.99
C LYS A 227 6.64 -3.07 19.42
N GLN A 228 7.90 -3.46 19.58
CA GLN A 228 8.54 -3.60 20.89
C GLN A 228 8.49 -2.29 21.67
N ILE A 229 8.40 -2.39 22.99
CA ILE A 229 8.41 -1.21 23.85
C ILE A 229 9.85 -0.80 24.12
N PHE A 230 10.17 0.41 23.72
CA PHE A 230 11.45 1.06 23.99
C PHE A 230 11.31 2.05 25.13
N PHE A 231 12.36 2.20 25.90
CA PHE A 231 12.41 3.06 27.08
C PHE A 231 13.47 4.14 26.89
N ASP A 232 13.20 5.30 27.45
CA ASP A 232 14.18 6.35 27.58
C ASP A 232 15.28 5.88 28.56
N PRO A 233 16.56 5.97 28.20
CA PRO A 233 17.63 5.40 29.00
C PRO A 233 17.86 6.09 30.36
N GLU A 234 17.49 7.37 30.50
CA GLU A 234 17.69 8.14 31.71
C GLU A 234 16.47 8.06 32.64
N THR A 235 15.27 8.22 32.09
CA THR A 235 14.02 8.33 32.84
C THR A 235 13.26 7.04 32.95
N LEU A 236 13.59 6.02 32.14
CA LEU A 236 12.88 4.76 31.94
C LEU A 236 11.41 4.97 31.48
N ALA A 237 11.06 6.16 31.04
CA ALA A 237 9.76 6.39 30.44
C ALA A 237 9.62 5.66 29.11
N VAL A 238 8.40 5.20 28.80
CA VAL A 238 8.11 4.59 27.49
C VAL A 238 8.28 5.64 26.39
N GLN A 239 9.09 5.33 25.39
CA GLN A 239 9.33 6.23 24.25
C GLN A 239 8.08 6.44 23.39
N LYS A 240 7.99 7.61 22.74
CA LYS A 240 6.83 7.98 21.91
C LYS A 240 6.54 6.96 20.82
N ASP A 241 7.56 6.40 20.18
CA ASP A 241 7.45 5.40 19.11
C ASP A 241 6.82 4.08 19.55
N SER A 242 6.77 3.82 20.86
CA SER A 242 6.14 2.64 21.46
C SER A 242 4.66 2.87 21.83
N LEU A 243 4.20 4.12 21.87
CA LEU A 243 2.84 4.46 22.26
C LEU A 243 1.74 3.86 21.36
N PRO A 244 1.92 3.75 20.02
CA PRO A 244 0.92 3.11 19.17
C PRO A 244 0.60 1.66 19.59
N ALA A 245 1.61 0.88 20.00
CA ALA A 245 1.40 -0.49 20.51
C ALA A 245 0.56 -0.49 21.80
N LEU A 246 0.87 0.41 22.73
CA LEU A 246 0.10 0.56 23.97
C LEU A 246 -1.33 1.07 23.71
N THR A 247 -1.49 1.98 22.74
CA THR A 247 -2.81 2.47 22.33
C THR A 247 -3.68 1.33 21.79
N LEU A 248 -3.10 0.46 20.96
CA LEU A 248 -3.82 -0.69 20.41
C LEU A 248 -4.23 -1.68 21.52
N LEU A 249 -3.32 -1.97 22.46
CA LEU A 249 -3.60 -2.82 23.63
C LEU A 249 -4.68 -2.21 24.52
N GLY A 250 -4.58 -0.92 24.84
CA GLY A 250 -5.53 -0.23 25.68
C GLY A 250 -6.93 -0.18 25.07
N ARG A 251 -7.07 0.04 23.79
CA ARG A 251 -8.36 -0.06 23.06
C ARG A 251 -8.93 -1.48 23.16
N PHE A 252 -8.09 -2.49 22.91
CA PHE A 252 -8.52 -3.88 23.02
C PHE A 252 -9.05 -4.19 24.44
N LEU A 253 -8.37 -3.75 25.49
CA LEU A 253 -8.80 -3.97 26.89
C LEU A 253 -10.09 -3.21 27.22
N THR A 254 -10.25 -1.99 26.71
CA THR A 254 -11.48 -1.20 26.87
C THR A 254 -12.68 -1.92 26.25
N ASP A 255 -12.50 -2.50 25.07
CA ASP A 255 -13.55 -3.25 24.37
C ASP A 255 -13.81 -4.64 25.00
N ASN A 256 -12.88 -5.13 25.84
CA ASN A 256 -12.94 -6.45 26.46
C ASN A 256 -12.70 -6.37 28.00
N PRO A 257 -13.66 -5.83 28.78
CA PRO A 257 -13.45 -5.49 30.19
C PRO A 257 -13.17 -6.69 31.11
N LYS A 258 -13.49 -7.91 30.68
CA LYS A 258 -13.19 -9.15 31.44
C LYS A 258 -11.78 -9.70 31.16
N THR A 259 -11.08 -9.19 30.15
CA THR A 259 -9.74 -9.66 29.78
C THR A 259 -8.69 -9.01 30.67
N VAL A 260 -7.79 -9.82 31.21
CA VAL A 260 -6.62 -9.34 31.97
C VAL A 260 -5.37 -9.47 31.10
N LEU A 261 -4.69 -8.35 30.90
CA LEU A 261 -3.41 -8.30 30.19
C LEU A 261 -2.27 -8.56 31.18
N HIS A 262 -1.41 -9.51 30.84
CA HIS A 262 -0.14 -9.72 31.51
C HIS A 262 0.98 -9.06 30.71
N VAL A 263 1.71 -8.15 31.35
CA VAL A 263 2.92 -7.50 30.83
C VAL A 263 4.09 -8.13 31.56
N VAL A 264 4.97 -8.80 30.84
CA VAL A 264 6.16 -9.45 31.41
C VAL A 264 7.39 -8.80 30.82
N VAL A 265 8.28 -8.33 31.67
CA VAL A 265 9.54 -7.71 31.27
C VAL A 265 10.70 -8.59 31.67
N TYR A 266 11.63 -8.77 30.75
CA TYR A 266 12.88 -9.51 30.92
C TYR A 266 14.05 -8.57 30.68
N GLU A 267 14.98 -8.51 31.63
CA GLU A 267 16.25 -7.80 31.52
C GLU A 267 17.34 -8.72 32.08
N LYS A 268 18.20 -9.22 31.23
CA LYS A 268 19.23 -10.17 31.62
C LYS A 268 20.16 -9.58 32.67
N ASN A 269 20.27 -10.25 33.81
CA ASN A 269 21.08 -9.89 34.98
C ASN A 269 20.65 -8.58 35.70
N GLU A 270 19.49 -7.99 35.34
CA GLU A 270 19.04 -6.71 35.89
C GLU A 270 17.56 -6.78 36.37
N PRO A 271 17.25 -7.52 37.46
CA PRO A 271 15.87 -7.68 37.92
C PRO A 271 15.23 -6.37 38.37
N ASP A 272 15.99 -5.45 38.98
CA ASP A 272 15.47 -4.14 39.44
C ASP A 272 15.10 -3.23 38.24
N LEU A 273 15.90 -3.29 37.19
CA LEU A 273 15.60 -2.56 35.94
C LEU A 273 14.35 -3.14 35.26
N SER A 274 14.25 -4.46 35.25
CA SER A 274 13.08 -5.18 34.74
C SER A 274 11.80 -4.77 35.47
N GLU A 275 11.83 -4.66 36.81
CA GLU A 275 10.71 -4.18 37.63
C GLU A 275 10.31 -2.77 37.27
N LYS A 276 11.27 -1.82 37.22
CA LYS A 276 11.02 -0.43 36.89
C LYS A 276 10.38 -0.29 35.53
N LYS A 277 10.89 -1.00 34.51
CA LYS A 277 10.34 -1.02 33.16
C LYS A 277 8.90 -1.60 33.12
N ALA A 278 8.64 -2.70 33.83
CA ALA A 278 7.29 -3.28 33.92
C ALA A 278 6.26 -2.30 34.50
N LYS A 279 6.64 -1.59 35.57
CA LYS A 279 5.81 -0.53 36.17
C LYS A 279 5.62 0.65 35.22
N ALA A 280 6.65 1.04 34.45
CA ALA A 280 6.58 2.10 33.45
C ALA A 280 5.58 1.77 32.32
N VAL A 281 5.58 0.54 31.80
CA VAL A 281 4.60 0.08 30.81
C VAL A 281 3.18 0.16 31.36
N LYS A 282 2.94 -0.33 32.57
CA LYS A 282 1.62 -0.23 33.22
C LYS A 282 1.19 1.22 33.38
N LYS A 283 2.08 2.10 33.85
CA LYS A 283 1.81 3.53 34.01
C LYS A 283 1.44 4.17 32.66
N ALA A 284 2.19 3.86 31.61
CA ALA A 284 1.93 4.38 30.27
C ALA A 284 0.57 3.92 29.70
N LEU A 285 0.21 2.65 29.89
CA LEU A 285 -1.11 2.12 29.50
C LEU A 285 -2.26 2.85 30.22
N LEU A 286 -2.15 3.06 31.53
CA LEU A 286 -3.17 3.74 32.33
C LEU A 286 -3.25 5.24 32.00
N SER A 287 -2.10 5.88 31.68
CA SER A 287 -2.08 7.29 31.27
C SER A 287 -2.73 7.53 29.91
N THR A 288 -2.50 6.60 28.95
CA THR A 288 -3.11 6.69 27.61
C THR A 288 -4.58 6.28 27.60
N HIS A 289 -5.00 5.48 28.58
CA HIS A 289 -6.37 4.98 28.72
C HIS A 289 -6.87 5.09 30.17
N PRO A 290 -7.23 6.30 30.64
CA PRO A 290 -7.57 6.57 32.03
C PRO A 290 -8.81 5.83 32.54
N ARG A 291 -9.65 5.31 31.63
CA ARG A 291 -10.84 4.51 31.98
C ARG A 291 -10.53 3.03 32.25
N LEU A 292 -9.31 2.57 31.96
CA LEU A 292 -8.94 1.17 32.23
C LEU A 292 -8.77 0.91 33.73
N PRO A 293 -9.45 -0.08 34.29
CA PRO A 293 -9.21 -0.50 35.67
C PRO A 293 -7.76 -1.03 35.81
N SER A 294 -7.06 -0.54 36.83
CA SER A 294 -5.67 -0.97 37.08
C SER A 294 -5.54 -2.49 37.28
N GLY A 295 -6.60 -3.16 37.74
CA GLY A 295 -6.65 -4.62 37.91
C GLY A 295 -6.65 -5.41 36.59
N GLN A 296 -7.02 -4.79 35.46
CA GLN A 296 -6.91 -5.43 34.16
C GLN A 296 -5.47 -5.55 33.65
N ILE A 297 -4.50 -4.90 34.30
CA ILE A 297 -3.08 -4.93 33.90
C ILE A 297 -2.26 -5.52 35.04
N ARG A 298 -1.78 -6.73 34.83
CA ARG A 298 -0.83 -7.42 35.72
C ARG A 298 0.57 -7.27 35.13
N VAL A 299 1.56 -7.07 36.01
CA VAL A 299 2.96 -6.97 35.62
C VAL A 299 3.78 -8.04 36.33
N SER A 300 4.78 -8.57 35.62
CA SER A 300 5.78 -9.49 36.15
C SER A 300 7.14 -9.13 35.54
N TRP A 301 8.21 -9.47 36.21
CA TRP A 301 9.56 -9.14 35.77
C TRP A 301 10.58 -10.20 36.15
N PHE A 302 11.61 -10.35 35.34
CA PHE A 302 12.63 -11.37 35.52
C PHE A 302 14.02 -10.84 35.15
N GLY A 303 15.03 -11.15 35.94
CA GLY A 303 16.45 -10.89 35.67
C GLY A 303 17.09 -11.95 34.75
N ALA A 304 16.30 -12.67 33.99
CA ALA A 304 16.74 -13.68 33.02
C ALA A 304 16.44 -13.19 31.60
N PRO A 305 17.12 -13.71 30.55
CA PRO A 305 16.74 -13.40 29.17
C PRO A 305 15.32 -13.93 28.86
N GLY A 306 14.59 -13.14 28.11
CA GLY A 306 13.32 -13.55 27.55
C GLY A 306 13.49 -14.64 26.48
N ARG A 307 12.40 -15.27 26.07
CA ARG A 307 12.40 -16.33 25.06
C ARG A 307 11.41 -15.99 23.95
N VAL A 308 11.92 -15.86 22.72
CA VAL A 308 11.10 -15.62 21.53
C VAL A 308 11.05 -16.91 20.73
N LYS A 309 9.84 -17.41 20.47
CA LYS A 309 9.64 -18.57 19.58
C LYS A 309 9.60 -18.08 18.13
N VAL A 310 10.55 -18.55 17.31
CA VAL A 310 10.61 -18.30 15.86
C VAL A 310 10.56 -19.65 15.17
N ASN A 311 9.46 -19.93 14.49
CA ASN A 311 9.13 -21.27 13.98
C ASN A 311 9.22 -22.32 15.11
N ASP A 312 10.09 -23.33 14.98
CA ASP A 312 10.30 -24.37 16.00
C ASP A 312 11.54 -24.11 16.89
N ARG A 313 12.13 -22.93 16.80
CA ARG A 313 13.32 -22.55 17.59
C ARG A 313 12.95 -21.54 18.66
N ILE A 314 13.58 -21.66 19.82
CA ILE A 314 13.53 -20.66 20.89
C ILE A 314 14.81 -19.85 20.85
N ILE A 315 14.68 -18.55 20.67
CA ILE A 315 15.80 -17.61 20.62
C ILE A 315 15.78 -16.76 21.90
N PRO A 316 16.88 -16.73 22.68
CA PRO A 316 16.96 -15.84 23.82
C PRO A 316 17.04 -14.37 23.39
N ALA A 317 16.38 -13.50 24.14
CA ALA A 317 16.42 -12.05 23.99
C ALA A 317 16.84 -11.43 25.33
N ASP A 318 17.95 -10.70 25.37
CA ASP A 318 18.48 -10.14 26.61
C ASP A 318 17.53 -9.08 27.21
N HIS A 319 16.78 -8.40 26.34
CA HIS A 319 15.73 -7.43 26.68
C HIS A 319 14.43 -7.79 25.95
N LEU A 320 13.35 -7.95 26.68
CA LEU A 320 12.05 -8.28 26.06
C LEU A 320 10.89 -7.76 26.91
N VAL A 321 9.93 -7.10 26.29
CA VAL A 321 8.59 -6.86 26.84
C VAL A 321 7.63 -7.78 26.13
N HIS A 322 7.01 -8.68 26.91
CA HIS A 322 6.07 -9.68 26.39
C HIS A 322 4.65 -9.41 26.88
N PHE A 323 3.69 -9.60 25.99
CA PHE A 323 2.27 -9.40 26.28
C PHE A 323 1.50 -10.69 26.04
N PHE A 324 0.63 -11.04 26.97
CA PHE A 324 -0.33 -12.13 26.77
C PHE A 324 -1.57 -11.93 27.64
N THR A 325 -2.62 -12.65 27.34
CA THR A 325 -3.82 -12.73 28.15
C THR A 325 -4.04 -14.18 28.55
N LEU A 326 -4.53 -14.40 29.76
CA LEU A 326 -5.09 -15.70 30.13
C LEU A 326 -6.56 -15.66 29.76
N ASP A 327 -7.02 -16.70 29.07
CA ASP A 327 -8.45 -16.90 28.88
C ASP A 327 -9.02 -17.17 30.29
N THR A 328 -9.83 -16.26 30.81
CA THR A 328 -10.63 -16.53 31.97
C THR A 328 -11.68 -17.58 31.56
N PRO A 329 -11.78 -18.72 32.29
CA PRO A 329 -12.73 -19.79 31.99
C PRO A 329 -14.18 -19.28 31.94
#